data_89d9bd50f11381fe8c2e2a2b2f5cdccc
#
_entry.id   89d9bd50f11381fe8c2e2a2b2f5cdccc
#
_cell.length_a   1.000
_cell.length_b   1.000
_cell.length_c   1.000
_cell.angle_alpha   90.00
_cell.angle_beta   90.00
_cell.angle_gamma   90.00
#
_symmetry.space_group_name_H-M   'P 1'
#
loop_
_entity.id
_entity.type
_entity.pdbx_description
1 polymer ?
#
loop_
_entity_poly.entity_id
_entity_poly.type
_entity_poly.pdbx_seq_one_letter_code
_entity_poly.pdbx_strand_id
1 'polypeptide(L)'
;MQTPVAFIIFNRPDRTAKVFEAIRQARPPMLLVAADGPRVNRAGESEKCAETRSIIDRVDWPCEVLTNYSDINMGMKQREATAFSWVFDIVEEAILLEDDCLPHPTFFPYCEELLRYYRHDERVMTISGDNTPLGNPRNRQTQDSYYFSIYARTWGWATWRRAWQHYDLEMKKWLTIRDEGWLQDILRDSREVQFWQNQFQSTYDGFDTWDYQWMLCSWLQNALSIIPTVNLISNLGFDLDGTNTTDRGDPRSNVPTQPMQFPLQHPPFTIPDRQADRFTRENVYMPSLLKRVQRKLRKTFKNFK
;
A
#
# COMPACT_ATOMS: atom_id res chain seq x y z
N MET A 1 16.83 13.07 4.81
CA MET A 1 15.63 13.23 3.95
C MET A 1 14.85 14.48 4.33
N GLN A 2 13.97 14.98 3.44
CA GLN A 2 13.15 16.18 3.69
C GLN A 2 11.64 15.87 3.67
N THR A 3 11.27 14.68 3.18
CA THR A 3 9.87 14.29 3.02
C THR A 3 9.28 13.85 4.35
N PRO A 4 8.08 14.33 4.73
CA PRO A 4 7.32 13.83 5.88
C PRO A 4 7.00 12.34 5.75
N VAL A 5 6.97 11.64 6.88
CA VAL A 5 6.52 10.25 6.98
C VAL A 5 5.23 10.19 7.77
N ALA A 6 4.21 9.54 7.23
CA ALA A 6 3.01 9.16 7.94
C ALA A 6 3.11 7.69 8.37
N PHE A 7 2.84 7.41 9.63
CA PHE A 7 2.94 6.08 10.21
C PHE A 7 1.62 5.68 10.85
N ILE A 8 0.97 4.68 10.27
CA ILE A 8 -0.32 4.17 10.73
C ILE A 8 -0.08 2.95 11.58
N ILE A 9 -0.52 3.02 12.83
CA ILE A 9 -0.27 1.97 13.83
C ILE A 9 -1.57 1.55 14.52
N PHE A 10 -1.57 0.35 15.10
CA PHE A 10 -2.75 -0.10 15.85
C PHE A 10 -2.38 -0.82 17.15
N ASN A 11 -2.22 -2.15 17.14
CA ASN A 11 -2.10 -2.99 18.32
C ASN A 11 -1.00 -4.07 18.22
N ARG A 12 0.05 -3.80 17.42
CA ARG A 12 1.13 -4.75 17.11
C ARG A 12 2.50 -4.19 17.50
N PRO A 13 2.82 -4.07 18.80
CA PRO A 13 4.03 -3.39 19.27
C PRO A 13 5.31 -3.94 18.66
N ASP A 14 5.42 -5.28 18.52
CA ASP A 14 6.62 -5.93 17.97
C ASP A 14 6.91 -5.54 16.50
N ARG A 15 5.87 -5.38 15.67
CA ARG A 15 6.00 -4.99 14.27
C ARG A 15 6.21 -3.51 14.16
N THR A 16 5.39 -2.74 14.88
CA THR A 16 5.52 -1.29 14.97
C THR A 16 6.95 -0.89 15.35
N ALA A 17 7.57 -1.57 16.33
CA ALA A 17 8.94 -1.30 16.72
C ALA A 17 9.95 -1.53 15.58
N LYS A 18 9.75 -2.55 14.74
CA LYS A 18 10.63 -2.84 13.58
C LYS A 18 10.51 -1.78 12.49
N VAL A 19 9.28 -1.39 12.15
CA VAL A 19 9.05 -0.36 11.14
C VAL A 19 9.50 1.00 11.66
N PHE A 20 9.23 1.31 12.94
CA PHE A 20 9.73 2.52 13.58
C PHE A 20 11.26 2.63 13.55
N GLU A 21 11.99 1.54 13.77
CA GLU A 21 13.46 1.55 13.68
C GLU A 21 13.95 1.90 12.27
N ALA A 22 13.26 1.43 11.23
CA ALA A 22 13.58 1.83 9.86
C ALA A 22 13.28 3.33 9.62
N ILE A 23 12.19 3.87 10.16
CA ILE A 23 11.86 5.30 10.13
C ILE A 23 12.92 6.09 10.91
N ARG A 24 13.33 5.61 12.09
CA ARG A 24 14.37 6.22 12.92
C ARG A 24 15.71 6.35 12.18
N GLN A 25 16.09 5.33 11.40
CA GLN A 25 17.31 5.37 10.58
C GLN A 25 17.19 6.40 9.43
N ALA A 26 16.02 6.58 8.85
CA ALA A 26 15.75 7.55 7.80
C ALA A 26 15.70 8.99 8.31
N ARG A 27 15.38 9.20 9.61
CA ARG A 27 15.33 10.49 10.30
C ARG A 27 14.50 11.54 9.55
N PRO A 28 13.21 11.31 9.30
CA PRO A 28 12.36 12.31 8.65
C PRO A 28 12.25 13.58 9.53
N PRO A 29 12.13 14.77 8.93
CA PRO A 29 11.97 16.00 9.69
C PRO A 29 10.60 16.13 10.35
N MET A 30 9.61 15.36 9.86
CA MET A 30 8.25 15.32 10.39
C MET A 30 7.72 13.88 10.36
N LEU A 31 7.11 13.46 11.46
CA LEU A 31 6.45 12.18 11.63
C LEU A 31 4.99 12.39 12.06
N LEU A 32 4.07 12.02 11.18
CA LEU A 32 2.62 12.09 11.43
C LEU A 32 2.14 10.69 11.81
N VAL A 33 1.73 10.50 13.05
CA VAL A 33 1.34 9.17 13.55
C VAL A 33 -0.16 9.10 13.77
N ALA A 34 -0.82 8.17 13.10
CA ALA A 34 -2.23 7.89 13.32
C ALA A 34 -2.40 6.51 13.95
N ALA A 35 -3.23 6.40 15.00
CA ALA A 35 -3.50 5.13 15.67
C ALA A 35 -5.00 4.92 15.88
N ASP A 36 -5.47 3.71 15.56
CA ASP A 36 -6.84 3.31 15.91
C ASP A 36 -6.97 3.00 17.41
N GLY A 37 -8.18 3.06 17.92
CA GLY A 37 -8.52 2.68 19.29
C GLY A 37 -8.72 1.17 19.46
N PRO A 38 -8.72 0.66 20.70
CA PRO A 38 -8.95 -0.76 20.97
C PRO A 38 -10.40 -1.15 20.69
N ARG A 39 -10.62 -2.38 20.25
CA ARG A 39 -11.94 -2.99 20.13
C ARG A 39 -12.49 -3.34 21.52
N VAL A 40 -13.73 -2.96 21.80
CA VAL A 40 -14.35 -3.08 23.14
C VAL A 40 -14.34 -4.52 23.66
N ASN A 41 -14.50 -5.52 22.79
CA ASN A 41 -14.66 -6.92 23.17
C ASN A 41 -13.38 -7.76 23.03
N ARG A 42 -12.19 -7.12 23.08
CA ARG A 42 -10.90 -7.80 22.95
C ARG A 42 -10.04 -7.55 24.21
N ALA A 43 -9.98 -8.55 25.08
CA ALA A 43 -9.16 -8.46 26.28
C ALA A 43 -7.67 -8.25 25.93
N GLY A 44 -6.99 -7.33 26.64
CA GLY A 44 -5.57 -7.02 26.46
C GLY A 44 -5.28 -6.14 25.23
N GLU A 45 -6.27 -5.73 24.45
CA GLU A 45 -6.03 -4.91 23.26
C GLU A 45 -5.75 -3.44 23.61
N SER A 46 -6.37 -2.94 24.69
CA SER A 46 -6.10 -1.60 25.20
C SER A 46 -4.62 -1.44 25.60
N GLU A 47 -4.08 -2.42 26.29
CA GLU A 47 -2.68 -2.48 26.70
C GLU A 47 -1.76 -2.54 25.49
N LYS A 48 -2.07 -3.37 24.49
CA LYS A 48 -1.32 -3.46 23.24
C LYS A 48 -1.35 -2.15 22.47
N CYS A 49 -2.48 -1.46 22.37
CA CYS A 49 -2.59 -0.15 21.74
C CYS A 49 -1.74 0.89 22.48
N ALA A 50 -1.78 0.91 23.82
CA ALA A 50 -0.96 1.81 24.64
C ALA A 50 0.54 1.53 24.45
N GLU A 51 0.96 0.26 24.49
CA GLU A 51 2.35 -0.15 24.23
C GLU A 51 2.79 0.26 22.81
N THR A 52 1.92 0.03 21.81
CA THR A 52 2.22 0.41 20.42
C THR A 52 2.41 1.93 20.27
N ARG A 53 1.55 2.72 20.91
CA ARG A 53 1.66 4.20 20.88
C ARG A 53 2.92 4.69 21.60
N SER A 54 3.34 4.05 22.69
CA SER A 54 4.55 4.45 23.45
C SER A 54 5.86 4.25 22.66
N ILE A 55 5.85 3.48 21.55
CA ILE A 55 7.01 3.35 20.69
C ILE A 55 7.41 4.70 20.09
N ILE A 56 6.45 5.58 19.87
CA ILE A 56 6.68 6.90 19.27
C ILE A 56 7.48 7.82 20.19
N ASP A 57 7.42 7.60 21.51
CA ASP A 57 8.22 8.35 22.50
C ASP A 57 9.74 8.12 22.36
N ARG A 58 10.13 7.11 21.55
CA ARG A 58 11.54 6.79 21.25
C ARG A 58 12.15 7.65 20.15
N VAL A 59 11.45 8.68 19.64
CA VAL A 59 12.00 9.62 18.66
C VAL A 59 13.16 10.37 19.31
N ASP A 60 14.39 10.15 18.80
CA ASP A 60 15.65 10.67 19.34
C ASP A 60 16.44 11.51 18.33
N TRP A 61 15.80 11.97 17.27
CA TRP A 61 16.37 12.87 16.26
C TRP A 61 15.51 14.15 16.13
N PRO A 62 16.04 15.24 15.56
CA PRO A 62 15.26 16.44 15.27
C PRO A 62 14.07 16.10 14.34
N CYS A 63 12.86 16.08 14.90
CA CYS A 63 11.63 15.67 14.23
C CYS A 63 10.43 16.38 14.85
N GLU A 64 9.59 16.97 14.05
CA GLU A 64 8.25 17.37 14.46
C GLU A 64 7.34 16.16 14.49
N VAL A 65 6.81 15.79 15.65
CA VAL A 65 5.91 14.64 15.81
C VAL A 65 4.49 15.14 16.04
N LEU A 66 3.59 14.78 15.13
CA LEU A 66 2.17 15.05 15.25
C LEU A 66 1.41 13.73 15.38
N THR A 67 0.46 13.68 16.31
CA THR A 67 -0.31 12.46 16.59
C THR A 67 -1.80 12.68 16.40
N ASN A 68 -2.46 11.66 15.82
CA ASN A 68 -3.91 11.59 15.66
C ASN A 68 -4.36 10.20 16.16
N TYR A 69 -4.70 10.11 17.45
CA TYR A 69 -5.09 8.87 18.10
C TYR A 69 -6.59 8.84 18.32
N SER A 70 -7.24 7.75 17.93
CA SER A 70 -8.65 7.51 18.21
C SER A 70 -8.78 6.77 19.55
N ASP A 71 -9.77 7.12 20.37
CA ASP A 71 -10.11 6.43 21.62
C ASP A 71 -10.99 5.18 21.35
N ILE A 72 -11.64 5.13 20.19
CA ILE A 72 -12.50 4.03 19.77
C ILE A 72 -11.94 3.36 18.51
N ASN A 73 -12.26 2.07 18.33
CA ASN A 73 -11.90 1.37 17.10
C ASN A 73 -12.85 1.79 15.98
N MET A 74 -12.28 2.39 14.93
CA MET A 74 -12.99 2.87 13.76
C MET A 74 -13.09 1.83 12.65
N GLY A 75 -12.27 0.78 12.71
CA GLY A 75 -12.06 -0.18 11.62
C GLY A 75 -11.11 0.35 10.55
N MET A 76 -10.60 -0.57 9.73
CA MET A 76 -9.53 -0.24 8.78
C MET A 76 -9.97 0.79 7.74
N LYS A 77 -11.12 0.59 7.09
CA LYS A 77 -11.66 1.49 6.07
C LYS A 77 -11.72 2.93 6.55
N GLN A 78 -12.38 3.15 7.68
CA GLN A 78 -12.62 4.49 8.22
C GLN A 78 -11.35 5.09 8.79
N ARG A 79 -10.54 4.27 9.51
CA ARG A 79 -9.33 4.77 10.17
C ARG A 79 -8.26 5.22 9.17
N GLU A 80 -7.97 4.40 8.16
CA GLU A 80 -6.98 4.72 7.13
C GLU A 80 -7.41 5.95 6.31
N ALA A 81 -8.66 6.01 5.87
CA ALA A 81 -9.18 7.14 5.11
C ALA A 81 -9.09 8.46 5.87
N THR A 82 -9.47 8.46 7.16
CA THR A 82 -9.40 9.67 7.99
C THR A 82 -7.96 10.05 8.36
N ALA A 83 -7.10 9.05 8.55
CA ALA A 83 -5.69 9.28 8.82
C ALA A 83 -4.98 9.94 7.64
N PHE A 84 -5.16 9.40 6.42
CA PHE A 84 -4.55 10.00 5.24
C PHE A 84 -5.13 11.36 4.91
N SER A 85 -6.44 11.57 5.10
CA SER A 85 -7.04 12.90 4.96
C SER A 85 -6.41 13.90 5.92
N TRP A 86 -6.27 13.54 7.20
CA TRP A 86 -5.58 14.36 8.19
C TRP A 86 -4.11 14.65 7.81
N VAL A 87 -3.38 13.65 7.28
CA VAL A 87 -2.01 13.85 6.81
C VAL A 87 -1.97 14.90 5.70
N PHE A 88 -2.84 14.77 4.69
CA PHE A 88 -2.85 15.67 3.54
C PHE A 88 -3.54 17.02 3.80
N ASP A 89 -4.21 17.19 4.93
CA ASP A 89 -4.59 18.54 5.44
C ASP A 89 -3.36 19.31 5.93
N ILE A 90 -2.31 18.62 6.40
CA ILE A 90 -1.09 19.21 6.96
C ILE A 90 0.01 19.35 5.91
N VAL A 91 0.29 18.30 5.11
CA VAL A 91 1.43 18.28 4.19
C VAL A 91 1.01 18.09 2.73
N GLU A 92 1.84 18.57 1.80
CA GLU A 92 1.57 18.47 0.35
C GLU A 92 1.90 17.08 -0.22
N GLU A 93 2.85 16.38 0.39
CA GLU A 93 3.31 15.06 0.00
C GLU A 93 3.83 14.29 1.20
N ALA A 94 3.69 12.98 1.21
CA ALA A 94 4.15 12.13 2.30
C ALA A 94 4.52 10.71 1.83
N ILE A 95 5.43 10.09 2.57
CA ILE A 95 5.65 8.64 2.57
C ILE A 95 4.73 8.04 3.63
N LEU A 96 4.01 6.98 3.27
CA LEU A 96 2.95 6.36 4.05
C LEU A 96 3.34 4.91 4.38
N LEU A 97 3.40 4.58 5.67
CA LEU A 97 3.76 3.25 6.17
C LEU A 97 2.72 2.77 7.18
N GLU A 98 2.35 1.50 7.07
CA GLU A 98 1.59 0.78 8.09
C GLU A 98 2.54 0.04 9.05
N ASP A 99 2.05 -0.37 10.21
CA ASP A 99 2.84 -0.99 11.29
C ASP A 99 3.46 -2.35 10.91
N ASP A 100 3.07 -2.93 9.80
CA ASP A 100 3.57 -4.20 9.28
C ASP A 100 4.33 -4.07 7.94
N CYS A 101 4.45 -2.89 7.38
CA CYS A 101 5.15 -2.60 6.12
C CYS A 101 6.60 -2.22 6.39
N LEU A 102 7.50 -3.22 6.52
CA LEU A 102 8.92 -2.99 6.82
C LEU A 102 9.69 -2.55 5.57
N PRO A 103 10.19 -1.29 5.51
CA PRO A 103 10.88 -0.79 4.34
C PRO A 103 12.38 -1.16 4.36
N HIS A 104 12.94 -1.36 3.16
CA HIS A 104 14.39 -1.32 2.96
C HIS A 104 14.89 0.13 3.12
N PRO A 105 16.11 0.38 3.64
CA PRO A 105 16.62 1.75 3.80
C PRO A 105 16.58 2.61 2.53
N THR A 106 16.73 2.00 1.34
CA THR A 106 16.65 2.71 0.05
C THR A 106 15.24 3.09 -0.39
N PHE A 107 14.21 2.64 0.32
CA PHE A 107 12.81 3.03 0.05
C PHE A 107 12.58 4.54 0.25
N PHE A 108 13.14 5.10 1.31
CA PHE A 108 12.95 6.51 1.61
C PHE A 108 13.54 7.45 0.54
N PRO A 109 14.83 7.34 0.15
CA PRO A 109 15.37 8.18 -0.92
C PRO A 109 14.71 7.90 -2.28
N TYR A 110 14.25 6.67 -2.54
CA TYR A 110 13.47 6.34 -3.74
C TYR A 110 12.15 7.13 -3.77
N CYS A 111 11.39 7.13 -2.70
CA CYS A 111 10.14 7.88 -2.62
C CYS A 111 10.39 9.41 -2.70
N GLU A 112 11.37 9.93 -1.97
CA GLU A 112 11.70 11.35 -1.96
C GLU A 112 12.07 11.88 -3.35
N GLU A 113 12.91 11.14 -4.11
CA GLU A 113 13.28 11.52 -5.47
C GLU A 113 12.06 11.53 -6.41
N LEU A 114 11.21 10.50 -6.33
CA LEU A 114 10.04 10.38 -7.20
C LEU A 114 8.92 11.34 -6.84
N LEU A 115 8.69 11.62 -5.55
CA LEU A 115 7.75 12.66 -5.11
C LEU A 115 8.15 14.01 -5.71
N ARG A 116 9.43 14.37 -5.64
CA ARG A 116 9.94 15.60 -6.23
C ARG A 116 9.83 15.59 -7.76
N TYR A 117 10.17 14.47 -8.42
CA TYR A 117 10.23 14.37 -9.88
C TYR A 117 8.83 14.46 -10.50
N TYR A 118 7.82 13.80 -9.90
CA TYR A 118 6.44 13.75 -10.41
C TYR A 118 5.48 14.68 -9.68
N ARG A 119 5.95 15.65 -8.90
CA ARG A 119 5.12 16.55 -8.09
C ARG A 119 4.00 17.21 -8.89
N HIS A 120 4.26 17.58 -10.13
CA HIS A 120 3.34 18.29 -11.02
C HIS A 120 2.79 17.42 -12.16
N ASP A 121 3.08 16.13 -12.17
CA ASP A 121 2.56 15.22 -13.20
C ASP A 121 1.29 14.51 -12.67
N GLU A 122 0.13 15.03 -13.05
CA GLU A 122 -1.17 14.51 -12.61
C GLU A 122 -1.46 13.08 -13.10
N ARG A 123 -0.71 12.60 -14.12
CA ARG A 123 -0.82 11.21 -14.57
C ARG A 123 -0.32 10.20 -13.55
N VAL A 124 0.45 10.64 -12.55
CA VAL A 124 1.00 9.77 -11.49
C VAL A 124 0.35 10.13 -10.17
N MET A 125 -0.31 9.14 -9.55
CA MET A 125 -0.96 9.32 -8.25
C MET A 125 -0.33 8.49 -7.13
N THR A 126 0.37 7.40 -7.46
CA THR A 126 0.94 6.50 -6.44
C THR A 126 2.40 6.18 -6.75
N ILE A 127 3.24 6.21 -5.73
CA ILE A 127 4.60 5.64 -5.74
C ILE A 127 4.59 4.47 -4.78
N SER A 128 4.69 3.25 -5.28
CA SER A 128 4.69 2.03 -4.46
C SER A 128 6.10 1.64 -4.05
N GLY A 129 6.26 1.09 -2.85
CA GLY A 129 7.46 0.37 -2.43
C GLY A 129 7.38 -1.14 -2.67
N ASP A 130 6.17 -1.66 -2.82
CA ASP A 130 5.93 -3.08 -3.03
C ASP A 130 6.09 -3.47 -4.51
N ASN A 131 6.97 -4.43 -4.74
CA ASN A 131 7.01 -5.21 -5.96
C ASN A 131 7.14 -6.69 -5.59
N THR A 132 6.05 -7.26 -5.12
CA THR A 132 6.02 -8.67 -4.71
C THR A 132 6.36 -9.57 -5.90
N PRO A 133 7.55 -10.16 -5.95
CA PRO A 133 8.01 -10.92 -7.10
C PRO A 133 7.37 -12.31 -7.08
N LEU A 134 6.25 -12.45 -7.77
CA LEU A 134 5.74 -13.77 -8.15
C LEU A 134 6.47 -14.31 -9.42
N GLY A 135 7.61 -13.72 -9.76
CA GLY A 135 8.40 -13.92 -10.95
C GLY A 135 8.82 -12.58 -11.59
N ASN A 136 9.69 -12.59 -12.58
CA ASN A 136 10.03 -11.38 -13.32
C ASN A 136 8.90 -11.01 -14.28
N PRO A 137 8.09 -9.97 -14.02
CA PRO A 137 6.95 -9.62 -14.87
C PRO A 137 7.36 -8.98 -16.19
N ARG A 138 8.62 -8.53 -16.29
CA ARG A 138 9.11 -7.75 -17.43
C ARG A 138 10.02 -8.59 -18.31
N ASN A 139 9.63 -8.73 -19.57
CA ASN A 139 10.48 -9.32 -20.60
C ASN A 139 11.34 -8.26 -21.34
N ARG A 140 11.29 -7.00 -20.87
CA ARG A 140 12.10 -5.92 -21.42
C ARG A 140 13.44 -5.86 -20.67
N GLN A 141 14.53 -5.88 -21.42
CA GLN A 141 15.86 -5.56 -20.89
C GLN A 141 15.97 -4.03 -20.79
N THR A 142 15.37 -3.44 -19.76
CA THR A 142 15.56 -2.02 -19.44
C THR A 142 16.37 -1.90 -18.15
N GLN A 143 17.16 -0.83 -18.07
CA GLN A 143 17.89 -0.47 -16.85
C GLN A 143 17.03 0.43 -15.94
N ASP A 144 15.74 0.66 -16.28
CA ASP A 144 14.86 1.54 -15.51
C ASP A 144 14.70 1.07 -14.07
N SER A 145 14.74 2.00 -13.13
CA SER A 145 14.59 1.70 -11.70
C SER A 145 13.15 1.34 -11.32
N TYR A 146 12.18 1.68 -12.16
CA TYR A 146 10.75 1.46 -11.94
C TYR A 146 9.99 1.40 -13.27
N TYR A 147 8.70 1.08 -13.21
CA TYR A 147 7.77 1.10 -14.35
C TYR A 147 6.41 1.62 -13.91
N PHE A 148 5.56 1.97 -14.88
CA PHE A 148 4.20 2.41 -14.61
C PHE A 148 3.22 1.26 -14.73
N SER A 149 2.20 1.27 -13.85
CA SER A 149 1.13 0.29 -13.77
C SER A 149 -0.21 0.99 -13.60
N ILE A 150 -1.30 0.38 -14.07
CA ILE A 150 -2.65 0.81 -13.73
C ILE A 150 -3.07 0.36 -12.33
N TYR A 151 -2.33 -0.55 -11.70
CA TYR A 151 -2.64 -1.07 -10.37
C TYR A 151 -1.88 -0.31 -9.30
N ALA A 152 -2.60 0.32 -8.39
CA ALA A 152 -2.03 0.88 -7.18
C ALA A 152 -1.65 -0.26 -6.20
N ARG A 153 -0.48 -0.13 -5.58
CA ARG A 153 -0.02 -1.01 -4.50
C ARG A 153 0.38 -0.14 -3.33
N THR A 154 -0.19 -0.44 -2.18
CA THR A 154 -0.19 0.46 -1.02
C THR A 154 0.59 -0.08 0.18
N TRP A 155 1.29 -1.21 0.05
CA TRP A 155 2.22 -1.65 1.09
C TRP A 155 3.49 -0.81 1.04
N GLY A 156 3.57 0.17 1.95
CA GLY A 156 4.59 1.19 1.91
C GLY A 156 4.58 1.97 0.60
N TRP A 157 4.07 3.17 0.62
CA TRP A 157 3.81 3.95 -0.58
C TRP A 157 4.00 5.45 -0.33
N ALA A 158 3.96 6.24 -1.37
CA ALA A 158 3.99 7.69 -1.26
C ALA A 158 3.02 8.32 -2.26
N THR A 159 2.49 9.49 -1.89
CA THR A 159 1.56 10.25 -2.71
C THR A 159 1.53 11.72 -2.31
N TRP A 160 0.67 12.48 -2.95
CA TRP A 160 0.50 13.92 -2.82
C TRP A 160 -0.93 14.27 -2.40
N ARG A 161 -1.10 15.41 -1.73
CA ARG A 161 -2.42 16.01 -1.45
C ARG A 161 -3.26 16.13 -2.73
N ARG A 162 -2.66 16.60 -3.85
CA ARG A 162 -3.33 16.71 -5.14
C ARG A 162 -3.96 15.40 -5.63
N ALA A 163 -3.35 14.27 -5.31
CA ALA A 163 -3.88 12.96 -5.66
C ALA A 163 -4.93 12.49 -4.64
N TRP A 164 -4.66 12.65 -3.34
CA TRP A 164 -5.56 12.22 -2.28
C TRP A 164 -6.91 12.95 -2.29
N GLN A 165 -6.97 14.18 -2.73
CA GLN A 165 -8.23 14.95 -2.86
C GLN A 165 -9.29 14.27 -3.73
N HIS A 166 -8.92 13.32 -4.59
CA HIS A 166 -9.84 12.55 -5.40
C HIS A 166 -10.40 11.30 -4.68
N TYR A 167 -9.89 10.97 -3.50
CA TYR A 167 -10.34 9.81 -2.74
C TYR A 167 -11.79 9.96 -2.30
N ASP A 168 -12.59 8.93 -2.58
CA ASP A 168 -14.01 8.89 -2.21
C ASP A 168 -14.28 7.63 -1.38
N LEU A 169 -14.30 7.80 -0.06
CA LEU A 169 -14.55 6.73 0.92
C LEU A 169 -15.90 6.04 0.66
N GLU A 170 -16.94 6.81 0.30
CA GLU A 170 -18.30 6.32 0.13
C GLU A 170 -18.58 5.81 -1.29
N MET A 171 -17.63 5.94 -2.20
CA MET A 171 -17.79 5.50 -3.60
C MET A 171 -19.09 6.04 -4.25
N LYS A 172 -19.37 7.34 -4.07
CA LYS A 172 -20.66 7.99 -4.43
C LYS A 172 -21.08 7.78 -5.87
N LYS A 173 -20.10 7.63 -6.79
CA LYS A 173 -20.37 7.41 -8.22
C LYS A 173 -20.41 5.93 -8.62
N TRP A 174 -20.20 5.00 -7.68
CA TRP A 174 -20.03 3.59 -8.01
C TRP A 174 -21.22 3.00 -8.79
N LEU A 175 -22.45 3.26 -8.37
CA LEU A 175 -23.62 2.73 -9.05
C LEU A 175 -23.70 3.19 -10.51
N THR A 176 -23.44 4.47 -10.79
CA THR A 176 -23.38 5.00 -12.16
C THR A 176 -22.26 4.32 -12.97
N ILE A 177 -21.06 4.21 -12.40
CA ILE A 177 -19.90 3.57 -13.06
C ILE A 177 -20.22 2.11 -13.42
N ARG A 178 -20.85 1.38 -12.50
CA ARG A 178 -21.24 -0.02 -12.68
C ARG A 178 -22.31 -0.18 -13.76
N ASP A 179 -23.40 0.59 -13.66
CA ASP A 179 -24.60 0.41 -14.46
C ASP A 179 -24.43 0.92 -15.89
N GLU A 180 -23.60 1.92 -16.10
CA GLU A 180 -23.23 2.45 -17.43
C GLU A 180 -22.02 1.73 -18.05
N GLY A 181 -21.36 0.82 -17.32
CA GLY A 181 -20.29 -0.03 -17.86
C GLY A 181 -18.94 0.64 -18.02
N TRP A 182 -18.64 1.75 -17.32
CA TRP A 182 -17.39 2.51 -17.45
C TRP A 182 -16.11 1.70 -17.21
N LEU A 183 -16.18 0.61 -16.42
CA LEU A 183 -15.02 -0.26 -16.23
C LEU A 183 -14.54 -0.92 -17.51
N GLN A 184 -15.41 -1.08 -18.52
CA GLN A 184 -15.04 -1.65 -19.82
C GLN A 184 -14.14 -0.72 -20.64
N ASP A 185 -14.24 0.59 -20.42
CA ASP A 185 -13.38 1.58 -21.07
C ASP A 185 -11.98 1.61 -20.48
N ILE A 186 -11.84 1.24 -19.19
CA ILE A 186 -10.56 1.16 -18.47
C ILE A 186 -9.89 -0.20 -18.68
N LEU A 187 -10.66 -1.29 -18.55
CA LEU A 187 -10.21 -2.68 -18.57
C LEU A 187 -10.66 -3.39 -19.85
N ARG A 188 -9.71 -3.98 -20.57
CA ARG A 188 -10.00 -4.60 -21.89
C ARG A 188 -10.48 -6.05 -21.81
N ASP A 189 -10.25 -6.75 -20.70
CA ASP A 189 -10.62 -8.16 -20.50
C ASP A 189 -11.93 -8.22 -19.71
N SER A 190 -12.97 -8.80 -20.29
CA SER A 190 -14.30 -8.88 -19.66
C SER A 190 -14.30 -9.64 -18.32
N ARG A 191 -13.38 -10.61 -18.14
CA ARG A 191 -13.22 -11.34 -16.86
C ARG A 191 -12.61 -10.42 -15.80
N GLU A 192 -11.72 -9.54 -16.21
CA GLU A 192 -11.11 -8.54 -15.33
C GLU A 192 -12.14 -7.49 -14.91
N VAL A 193 -12.96 -7.02 -15.86
CA VAL A 193 -14.12 -6.15 -15.57
C VAL A 193 -15.03 -6.78 -14.53
N GLN A 194 -15.44 -8.03 -14.73
CA GLN A 194 -16.31 -8.74 -13.78
C GLN A 194 -15.65 -8.93 -12.41
N PHE A 195 -14.35 -9.24 -12.37
CA PHE A 195 -13.61 -9.37 -11.13
C PHE A 195 -13.64 -8.05 -10.34
N TRP A 196 -13.24 -6.95 -10.96
CA TRP A 196 -13.19 -5.65 -10.29
C TRP A 196 -14.56 -5.11 -9.95
N GLN A 197 -15.57 -5.37 -10.79
CA GLN A 197 -16.95 -5.03 -10.49
C GLN A 197 -17.42 -5.71 -9.19
N ASN A 198 -17.06 -6.98 -8.99
CA ASN A 198 -17.38 -7.70 -7.76
C ASN A 198 -16.61 -7.14 -6.54
N GLN A 199 -15.31 -6.79 -6.71
CA GLN A 199 -14.54 -6.19 -5.62
C GLN A 199 -15.09 -4.83 -5.20
N PHE A 200 -15.35 -3.95 -6.15
CA PHE A 200 -15.90 -2.62 -5.88
C PHE A 200 -17.32 -2.69 -5.32
N GLN A 201 -18.15 -3.63 -5.80
CA GLN A 201 -19.47 -3.84 -5.22
C GLN A 201 -19.39 -4.31 -3.76
N SER A 202 -18.54 -5.28 -3.46
CA SER A 202 -18.31 -5.75 -2.09
C SER A 202 -17.85 -4.61 -1.17
N THR A 203 -16.95 -3.75 -1.68
CA THR A 203 -16.45 -2.57 -0.95
C THR A 203 -17.55 -1.54 -0.69
N TYR A 204 -18.39 -1.29 -1.69
CA TYR A 204 -19.56 -0.42 -1.59
C TYR A 204 -20.56 -0.96 -0.58
N ASP A 205 -20.78 -2.27 -0.55
CA ASP A 205 -21.67 -2.98 0.37
C ASP A 205 -21.10 -3.11 1.80
N GLY A 206 -19.91 -2.58 2.08
CA GLY A 206 -19.38 -2.47 3.44
C GLY A 206 -18.17 -3.36 3.77
N PHE A 207 -17.52 -3.98 2.78
CA PHE A 207 -16.24 -4.65 3.04
C PHE A 207 -15.22 -3.66 3.60
N ASP A 208 -14.60 -4.01 4.74
CA ASP A 208 -13.72 -3.12 5.50
C ASP A 208 -12.33 -3.05 4.84
N THR A 209 -12.23 -2.15 3.84
CA THR A 209 -10.98 -1.83 3.14
C THR A 209 -11.02 -0.39 2.62
N TRP A 210 -9.85 0.20 2.40
CA TRP A 210 -9.69 1.55 1.86
C TRP A 210 -8.99 1.56 0.49
N ASP A 211 -8.22 0.54 0.18
CA ASP A 211 -7.32 0.45 -0.98
C ASP A 211 -8.07 0.23 -2.31
N TYR A 212 -9.22 -0.45 -2.29
CA TYR A 212 -10.05 -0.60 -3.49
C TYR A 212 -10.69 0.72 -3.92
N GLN A 213 -11.09 1.58 -2.97
CA GLN A 213 -11.54 2.93 -3.29
C GLN A 213 -10.40 3.74 -3.93
N TRP A 214 -9.17 3.61 -3.41
CA TRP A 214 -8.00 4.26 -3.99
C TRP A 214 -7.71 3.78 -5.41
N MET A 215 -7.83 2.47 -5.66
CA MET A 215 -7.71 1.87 -6.99
C MET A 215 -8.74 2.45 -7.96
N LEU A 216 -10.02 2.47 -7.56
CA LEU A 216 -11.10 3.03 -8.39
C LEU A 216 -10.86 4.51 -8.67
N CYS A 217 -10.53 5.28 -7.65
CA CYS A 217 -10.22 6.69 -7.76
C CYS A 217 -9.08 6.95 -8.76
N SER A 218 -7.98 6.19 -8.66
CA SER A 218 -6.85 6.30 -9.58
C SER A 218 -7.28 6.01 -11.03
N TRP A 219 -8.10 5.01 -11.25
CA TRP A 219 -8.60 4.68 -12.60
C TRP A 219 -9.51 5.76 -13.17
N LEU A 220 -10.38 6.34 -12.35
CA LEU A 220 -11.26 7.44 -12.78
C LEU A 220 -10.51 8.71 -13.16
N GLN A 221 -9.30 8.89 -12.65
CA GLN A 221 -8.38 9.97 -13.05
C GLN A 221 -7.45 9.55 -14.19
N ASN A 222 -7.61 8.33 -14.75
CA ASN A 222 -6.68 7.75 -15.74
C ASN A 222 -5.23 7.79 -15.27
N ALA A 223 -5.03 7.65 -13.96
CA ALA A 223 -3.73 7.80 -13.32
C ALA A 223 -2.97 6.47 -13.24
N LEU A 224 -1.66 6.58 -13.12
CA LEU A 224 -0.71 5.49 -13.05
C LEU A 224 -0.05 5.43 -11.67
N SER A 225 0.37 4.23 -11.32
CA SER A 225 1.21 3.95 -10.17
C SER A 225 2.63 3.64 -10.61
N ILE A 226 3.61 4.16 -9.91
CA ILE A 226 5.01 3.79 -10.06
C ILE A 226 5.28 2.54 -9.24
N ILE A 227 5.82 1.50 -9.88
CA ILE A 227 6.19 0.24 -9.23
C ILE A 227 7.71 0.05 -9.37
N PRO A 228 8.47 -0.11 -8.27
CA PRO A 228 9.90 -0.32 -8.33
C PRO A 228 10.26 -1.65 -9.02
N THR A 229 11.43 -1.74 -9.66
CA THR A 229 11.89 -3.00 -10.29
C THR A 229 12.40 -4.02 -9.28
N VAL A 230 12.68 -3.61 -8.06
CA VAL A 230 13.04 -4.44 -6.91
C VAL A 230 12.02 -4.28 -5.80
N ASN A 231 11.84 -5.28 -4.94
CA ASN A 231 10.94 -5.14 -3.81
C ASN A 231 11.59 -4.33 -2.69
N LEU A 232 10.96 -3.22 -2.27
CA LEU A 232 11.45 -2.33 -1.23
C LEU A 232 10.71 -2.49 0.10
N ILE A 233 9.61 -3.25 0.14
CA ILE A 233 8.78 -3.45 1.33
C ILE A 233 8.62 -4.93 1.63
N SER A 234 8.85 -5.32 2.87
CA SER A 234 8.49 -6.65 3.38
C SER A 234 7.24 -6.51 4.26
N ASN A 235 6.12 -7.12 3.85
CA ASN A 235 4.91 -7.10 4.64
C ASN A 235 4.96 -8.21 5.71
N LEU A 236 4.94 -7.80 6.98
CA LEU A 236 5.00 -8.66 8.18
C LEU A 236 3.61 -9.07 8.68
N GLY A 237 2.54 -8.60 8.05
CA GLY A 237 1.14 -8.72 8.51
C GLY A 237 0.49 -10.07 8.25
N PHE A 238 1.16 -11.01 7.57
CA PHE A 238 0.59 -12.31 7.20
C PHE A 238 0.63 -13.33 8.34
N ASP A 239 -0.23 -13.17 9.33
CA ASP A 239 -0.42 -14.12 10.43
C ASP A 239 -1.87 -14.16 10.92
N LEU A 240 -2.12 -14.89 12.03
CA LEU A 240 -3.46 -15.06 12.58
C LEU A 240 -4.08 -13.76 13.12
N ASP A 241 -3.24 -12.74 13.39
CA ASP A 241 -3.67 -11.42 13.87
C ASP A 241 -3.83 -10.40 12.74
N GLY A 242 -3.60 -10.81 11.48
CA GLY A 242 -3.78 -9.98 10.29
C GLY A 242 -5.26 -9.68 10.03
N THR A 243 -5.62 -8.43 9.70
CA THR A 243 -7.00 -8.05 9.39
C THR A 243 -7.47 -8.67 8.07
N ASN A 244 -6.72 -8.45 6.99
CA ASN A 244 -7.05 -8.98 5.66
C ASN A 244 -6.03 -10.02 5.15
N THR A 245 -4.95 -10.28 5.90
CA THR A 245 -3.82 -11.12 5.50
C THR A 245 -3.58 -12.23 6.54
N THR A 246 -4.55 -13.14 6.69
CA THR A 246 -4.49 -14.20 7.70
C THR A 246 -3.68 -15.44 7.29
N ASP A 247 -3.20 -15.51 6.04
CA ASP A 247 -2.55 -16.68 5.47
C ASP A 247 -1.03 -16.59 5.48
N ARG A 248 -0.37 -17.17 6.50
CA ARG A 248 1.09 -17.30 6.59
C ARG A 248 1.76 -17.97 5.38
N GLY A 249 1.02 -18.75 4.61
CA GLY A 249 1.51 -19.43 3.41
C GLY A 249 1.31 -18.61 2.13
N ASP A 250 0.83 -17.39 2.21
CA ASP A 250 0.71 -16.50 1.06
C ASP A 250 2.12 -16.18 0.50
N PRO A 251 2.36 -16.33 -0.80
CA PRO A 251 3.66 -16.04 -1.40
C PRO A 251 4.09 -14.57 -1.29
N ARG A 252 3.18 -13.69 -0.87
CA ARG A 252 3.45 -12.26 -0.62
C ARG A 252 3.91 -11.98 0.82
N SER A 253 3.80 -13.00 1.71
CA SER A 253 4.21 -12.87 3.10
C SER A 253 5.73 -12.77 3.22
N ASN A 254 6.20 -11.76 3.96
CA ASN A 254 7.62 -11.61 4.33
C ASN A 254 8.58 -11.72 3.13
N VAL A 255 8.17 -11.19 1.97
CA VAL A 255 9.03 -11.19 0.78
C VAL A 255 10.30 -10.37 1.07
N PRO A 256 11.49 -10.93 0.81
CA PRO A 256 12.74 -10.20 1.03
C PRO A 256 12.79 -8.90 0.22
N THR A 257 13.33 -7.86 0.84
CA THR A 257 13.63 -6.61 0.15
C THR A 257 15.00 -6.66 -0.53
N GLN A 258 15.17 -5.82 -1.54
CA GLN A 258 16.43 -5.63 -2.26
C GLN A 258 16.77 -4.13 -2.33
N PRO A 259 18.06 -3.75 -2.34
CA PRO A 259 18.44 -2.34 -2.44
C PRO A 259 18.10 -1.77 -3.82
N MET A 260 17.53 -0.56 -3.84
CA MET A 260 17.43 0.25 -5.04
C MET A 260 18.80 0.85 -5.37
N GLN A 261 19.15 0.84 -6.65
CA GLN A 261 20.37 1.48 -7.14
C GLN A 261 20.13 2.97 -7.44
N PHE A 262 21.11 3.80 -7.15
CA PHE A 262 21.09 5.24 -7.42
C PHE A 262 22.30 5.64 -8.28
N PRO A 263 22.16 6.69 -9.13
CA PRO A 263 20.94 7.51 -9.35
C PRO A 263 19.83 6.69 -10.01
N LEU A 264 18.56 7.07 -9.76
CA LEU A 264 17.42 6.39 -10.39
C LEU A 264 17.48 6.55 -11.92
N GLN A 265 17.21 5.46 -12.62
CA GLN A 265 17.04 5.46 -14.07
C GLN A 265 15.53 5.61 -14.38
N HIS A 266 15.15 6.78 -14.85
CA HIS A 266 13.75 7.09 -15.14
C HIS A 266 13.34 6.51 -16.50
N PRO A 267 12.17 5.84 -16.61
CA PRO A 267 11.62 5.45 -17.90
C PRO A 267 11.44 6.68 -18.83
N PRO A 268 11.76 6.56 -20.13
CA PRO A 268 11.65 7.71 -21.04
C PRO A 268 10.20 8.12 -21.35
N PHE A 269 9.22 7.28 -20.99
CA PHE A 269 7.80 7.51 -21.28
C PHE A 269 6.94 7.14 -20.08
N THR A 270 5.93 7.98 -19.77
CA THR A 270 4.92 7.72 -18.76
C THR A 270 3.77 6.91 -19.39
N ILE A 271 4.01 5.61 -19.61
CA ILE A 271 3.06 4.66 -20.21
C ILE A 271 3.00 3.40 -19.33
N PRO A 272 1.81 2.82 -19.07
CA PRO A 272 1.72 1.60 -18.29
C PRO A 272 2.40 0.42 -19.00
N ASP A 273 3.15 -0.37 -18.24
CA ASP A 273 3.72 -1.64 -18.71
C ASP A 273 2.63 -2.71 -18.71
N ARG A 274 1.97 -2.86 -19.87
CA ARG A 274 0.85 -3.80 -20.05
C ARG A 274 1.23 -5.26 -19.83
N GLN A 275 2.50 -5.61 -19.96
CA GLN A 275 2.98 -6.97 -19.69
C GLN A 275 3.07 -7.21 -18.18
N ALA A 276 3.61 -6.24 -17.45
CA ALA A 276 3.64 -6.27 -15.99
C ALA A 276 2.22 -6.22 -15.39
N ASP A 277 1.31 -5.41 -15.95
CA ASP A 277 -0.09 -5.38 -15.55
C ASP A 277 -0.77 -6.75 -15.78
N ARG A 278 -0.58 -7.36 -16.95
CA ARG A 278 -1.10 -8.71 -17.22
C ARG A 278 -0.57 -9.73 -16.21
N PHE A 279 0.73 -9.68 -15.94
CA PHE A 279 1.34 -10.57 -14.95
C PHE A 279 0.73 -10.38 -13.56
N THR A 280 0.55 -9.13 -13.13
CA THR A 280 -0.10 -8.78 -11.85
C THR A 280 -1.52 -9.32 -11.80
N ARG A 281 -2.32 -9.06 -12.83
CA ARG A 281 -3.68 -9.61 -12.96
C ARG A 281 -3.70 -11.13 -12.78
N GLU A 282 -2.87 -11.85 -13.56
CA GLU A 282 -2.90 -13.33 -13.63
C GLU A 282 -2.24 -14.03 -12.42
N ASN A 283 -1.48 -13.32 -11.61
CA ASN A 283 -0.78 -13.91 -10.49
C ASN A 283 -1.19 -13.34 -9.13
N VAL A 284 -1.67 -12.11 -9.08
CA VAL A 284 -2.10 -11.48 -7.82
C VAL A 284 -3.63 -11.52 -7.71
N TYR A 285 -4.32 -10.88 -8.65
CA TYR A 285 -5.77 -10.68 -8.53
C TYR A 285 -6.59 -11.88 -9.02
N MET A 286 -6.23 -12.46 -10.17
CA MET A 286 -7.02 -13.49 -10.85
C MET A 286 -6.18 -14.74 -11.17
N PRO A 287 -5.54 -15.38 -10.18
CA PRO A 287 -4.76 -16.60 -10.44
C PRO A 287 -5.67 -17.72 -10.96
N SER A 288 -5.21 -18.42 -12.00
CA SER A 288 -5.95 -19.55 -12.59
C SER A 288 -6.20 -20.66 -11.55
N LEU A 289 -7.22 -21.49 -11.79
CA LEU A 289 -7.54 -22.63 -10.91
C LEU A 289 -6.32 -23.55 -10.69
N LEU A 290 -5.53 -23.81 -11.73
CA LEU A 290 -4.29 -24.60 -11.64
C LEU A 290 -3.29 -23.93 -10.67
N LYS A 291 -3.08 -22.62 -10.79
CA LYS A 291 -2.21 -21.87 -9.88
C LYS A 291 -2.73 -21.88 -8.43
N ARG A 292 -4.05 -21.81 -8.24
CA ARG A 292 -4.68 -21.90 -6.91
C ARG A 292 -4.47 -23.28 -6.29
N VAL A 293 -4.65 -24.35 -7.07
CA VAL A 293 -4.41 -25.74 -6.65
C VAL A 293 -2.93 -25.96 -6.33
N GLN A 294 -2.02 -25.53 -7.20
CA GLN A 294 -0.57 -25.62 -6.95
C GLN A 294 -0.14 -24.89 -5.68
N ARG A 295 -0.71 -23.71 -5.39
CA ARG A 295 -0.47 -22.98 -4.14
C ARG A 295 -0.97 -23.77 -2.92
N LYS A 296 -2.17 -24.38 -3.00
CA LYS A 296 -2.69 -25.23 -1.91
C LYS A 296 -1.79 -26.45 -1.67
N LEU A 297 -1.36 -27.16 -2.72
CA LEU A 297 -0.48 -28.31 -2.59
C LEU A 297 0.88 -27.94 -1.98
N ARG A 298 1.51 -26.83 -2.43
CA ARG A 298 2.77 -26.35 -1.84
C ARG A 298 2.65 -26.03 -0.34
N LYS A 299 1.49 -25.53 0.12
CA LYS A 299 1.20 -25.30 1.55
C LYS A 299 1.17 -26.59 2.33
N THR A 300 0.46 -27.61 1.81
CA THR A 300 0.36 -28.93 2.46
C THR A 300 1.75 -29.54 2.65
N PHE A 301 2.61 -29.47 1.65
CA PHE A 301 3.98 -30.00 1.74
C PHE A 301 4.94 -29.19 2.63
N LYS A 302 4.72 -27.88 2.85
CA LYS A 302 5.53 -27.07 3.79
C LYS A 302 5.16 -27.32 5.25
N ASN A 303 3.92 -27.73 5.54
CA ASN A 303 3.45 -28.03 6.90
C ASN A 303 3.85 -29.45 7.37
N PHE A 304 4.44 -30.27 6.50
CA PHE A 304 4.96 -31.61 6.81
C PHE A 304 6.50 -31.65 6.96
N LYS A 305 7.16 -30.50 6.92
CA LYS A 305 8.58 -30.33 7.27
C LYS A 305 8.71 -29.41 8.47
#